data_2f5312215c540a1b5fda79c5aaa675b3
#
_entry.id   2f5312215c540a1b5fda79c5aaa675b3
#
_cell.length_a   1.000
_cell.length_b   1.000
_cell.length_c   1.000
_cell.angle_alpha   90.00
_cell.angle_beta   90.00
_cell.angle_gamma   90.00
#
_symmetry.space_group_name_H-M   'P 1'
#
loop_
_entity.id
_entity.type
_entity.pdbx_description
1 polymer ?
#
loop_
_entity_poly.entity_id
_entity_poly.type
_entity_poly.pdbx_seq_one_letter_code
_entity_poly.pdbx_strand_id
1 'polypeptide(L)'
;MHPRGPAVRALKGDLKGFWSLTVTGNWRLIFGYEEKTNTASDIDLIDYHQEVRNPMKNPPHPGDLIKTEVVEALGLNVSKAADILKVRRATLSDLLHGKAALTPEMALRIEKAFGPDMDHLLRMQLAYDVAKTRERARDISVERYVPA
;
A
#
# COMPACT_ATOMS: atom_id res chain seq x y z
N MET A 1 -17.48 20.20 29.70
CA MET A 1 -16.87 19.20 28.78
C MET A 1 -15.60 19.81 28.23
N HIS A 2 -14.42 19.41 28.72
CA HIS A 2 -13.15 19.93 28.23
C HIS A 2 -12.82 19.19 26.94
N PRO A 3 -12.57 19.87 25.82
CA PRO A 3 -12.05 19.19 24.64
C PRO A 3 -10.67 18.65 25.03
N ARG A 4 -10.51 17.33 24.96
CA ARG A 4 -9.18 16.72 25.06
C ARG A 4 -8.36 17.27 23.90
N GLY A 5 -7.35 18.06 24.23
CA GLY A 5 -6.40 18.55 23.23
C GLY A 5 -5.77 17.39 22.44
N PRO A 6 -5.22 17.68 21.27
CA PRO A 6 -4.61 16.67 20.43
C PRO A 6 -3.53 15.92 21.23
N ALA A 7 -3.58 14.58 21.18
CA ALA A 7 -2.62 13.75 21.89
C ALA A 7 -1.25 13.82 21.23
N VAL A 8 -0.30 14.47 21.89
CA VAL A 8 1.10 14.51 21.49
C VAL A 8 1.86 13.35 22.14
N ARG A 9 2.62 12.59 21.39
CA ARG A 9 3.41 11.45 21.89
C ARG A 9 4.81 11.45 21.32
N ALA A 10 5.80 11.19 22.17
CA ALA A 10 7.18 10.93 21.73
C ALA A 10 7.27 9.55 21.05
N LEU A 11 7.95 9.48 19.93
CA LEU A 11 8.18 8.25 19.19
C LEU A 11 9.42 7.49 19.74
N LYS A 12 9.42 6.17 19.55
CA LYS A 12 10.48 5.26 20.00
C LYS A 12 11.09 4.52 18.82
N GLY A 13 12.21 3.85 19.03
CA GLY A 13 12.90 3.09 17.98
C GLY A 13 13.66 4.00 17.02
N ASP A 14 13.56 3.74 15.73
CA ASP A 14 14.29 4.48 14.69
C ASP A 14 13.88 5.95 14.58
N LEU A 15 12.71 6.31 15.12
CA LEU A 15 12.20 7.67 15.18
C LEU A 15 12.40 8.32 16.57
N LYS A 16 13.37 7.86 17.35
CA LYS A 16 13.71 8.46 18.63
C LYS A 16 14.14 9.92 18.44
N GLY A 17 13.48 10.82 19.16
CA GLY A 17 13.70 12.28 19.03
C GLY A 17 12.60 12.99 18.23
N PHE A 18 11.69 12.24 17.62
CA PHE A 18 10.52 12.79 16.97
C PHE A 18 9.27 12.67 17.83
N TRP A 19 8.32 13.54 17.57
CA TRP A 19 7.04 13.61 18.25
C TRP A 19 5.92 13.42 17.24
N SER A 20 4.83 12.82 17.64
CA SER A 20 3.63 12.70 16.80
C SER A 20 2.44 13.41 17.43
N LEU A 21 1.69 14.09 16.60
CA LEU A 21 0.44 14.76 16.92
C LEU A 21 -0.67 14.18 16.07
N THR A 22 -1.72 13.63 16.70
CA THR A 22 -2.89 13.15 15.96
C THR A 22 -3.72 14.32 15.48
N VAL A 23 -3.84 14.49 14.16
CA VAL A 23 -4.64 15.54 13.52
C VAL A 23 -6.08 15.07 13.34
N THR A 24 -6.25 13.86 12.80
CA THR A 24 -7.54 13.16 12.67
C THR A 24 -7.34 11.67 12.94
N GLY A 25 -8.39 10.88 12.87
CA GLY A 25 -8.28 9.42 13.08
C GLY A 25 -7.21 8.73 12.20
N ASN A 26 -6.93 9.29 11.03
CA ASN A 26 -6.04 8.70 10.03
C ASN A 26 -4.74 9.49 9.81
N TRP A 27 -4.69 10.76 10.20
CA TRP A 27 -3.55 11.63 9.91
C TRP A 27 -2.79 12.00 11.17
N ARG A 28 -1.47 11.85 11.10
CA ARG A 28 -0.54 12.27 12.15
C ARG A 28 0.51 13.21 11.59
N LEU A 29 0.77 14.27 12.36
CA LEU A 29 1.91 15.13 12.14
C LEU A 29 3.09 14.56 12.91
N ILE A 30 4.21 14.31 12.22
CA ILE A 30 5.49 13.91 12.85
C ILE A 30 6.45 15.07 12.72
N PHE A 31 7.14 15.41 13.81
CA PHE A 31 8.07 16.51 13.84
C PHE A 31 9.20 16.28 14.87
N GLY A 32 10.38 16.79 14.56
CA GLY A 32 11.45 16.94 15.53
C GLY A 32 11.15 18.12 16.43
N TYR A 33 11.40 17.99 17.73
CA TYR A 33 11.23 19.09 18.67
C TYR A 33 12.48 19.27 19.54
N GLU A 34 13.01 20.47 19.51
CA GLU A 34 14.13 20.88 20.34
C GLU A 34 13.67 21.77 21.50
N GLU A 35 13.73 21.24 22.71
CA GLU A 35 13.26 21.93 23.93
C GLU A 35 14.00 23.23 24.21
N LYS A 36 15.32 23.27 23.91
CA LYS A 36 16.16 24.44 24.22
C LYS A 36 15.81 25.68 23.40
N THR A 37 15.44 25.47 22.15
CA THR A 37 15.09 26.53 21.20
C THR A 37 13.58 26.68 21.00
N ASN A 38 12.79 25.79 21.60
CA ASN A 38 11.34 25.71 21.44
C ASN A 38 10.95 25.68 19.93
N THR A 39 11.70 24.92 19.14
CA THR A 39 11.56 24.88 17.69
C THR A 39 11.13 23.49 17.25
N ALA A 40 10.14 23.41 16.36
CA ALA A 40 9.75 22.21 15.64
C ALA A 40 10.45 22.22 14.26
N SER A 41 11.07 21.09 13.90
CA SER A 41 11.73 20.89 12.61
C SER A 41 11.24 19.60 11.96
N ASP A 42 11.58 19.43 10.69
CA ASP A 42 11.30 18.20 9.94
C ASP A 42 9.82 17.78 10.05
N ILE A 43 8.94 18.75 9.82
CA ILE A 43 7.49 18.54 9.95
C ILE A 43 6.99 17.75 8.74
N ASP A 44 6.42 16.58 8.98
CA ASP A 44 5.82 15.72 7.95
C ASP A 44 4.41 15.29 8.36
N LEU A 45 3.49 15.27 7.41
CA LEU A 45 2.12 14.82 7.61
C LEU A 45 1.97 13.40 7.06
N ILE A 46 1.82 12.44 7.95
CA ILE A 46 1.76 11.03 7.60
C ILE A 46 0.33 10.51 7.79
N ASP A 47 -0.17 9.81 6.77
CA ASP A 47 -1.36 8.97 6.92
C ASP A 47 -1.01 7.75 7.78
N TYR A 48 -1.62 7.65 8.95
CA TYR A 48 -1.34 6.56 9.89
C TYR A 48 -1.60 5.17 9.33
N HIS A 49 -2.46 5.04 8.33
CA HIS A 49 -2.65 3.79 7.61
C HIS A 49 -1.51 3.47 6.64
N GLN A 50 -0.70 4.47 6.28
CA GLN A 50 0.55 4.29 5.55
C GLN A 50 1.76 4.15 6.48
N GLU A 51 1.54 4.22 7.81
CA GLU A 51 2.64 4.12 8.77
C GLU A 51 3.45 2.85 8.55
N VAL A 52 4.72 3.17 8.28
CA VAL A 52 5.86 2.28 8.51
C VAL A 52 5.46 0.82 8.58
N ARG A 53 4.86 0.35 7.52
CA ARG A 53 5.00 -1.05 7.23
C ARG A 53 6.48 -1.19 6.91
N ASN A 54 7.24 -1.79 7.84
CA ASN A 54 8.36 -2.59 7.42
C ASN A 54 7.91 -3.22 6.11
N PRO A 55 8.47 -2.86 4.95
CA PRO A 55 7.95 -3.37 3.69
C PRO A 55 7.88 -4.87 3.86
N MET A 56 6.69 -5.44 3.74
CA MET A 56 6.52 -6.89 3.89
C MET A 56 7.57 -7.52 3.00
N LYS A 57 8.43 -8.33 3.58
CA LYS A 57 9.57 -8.91 2.87
C LYS A 57 9.13 -9.69 1.62
N ASN A 58 7.91 -10.25 1.68
CA ASN A 58 7.23 -10.91 0.57
C ASN A 58 5.75 -10.49 0.54
N PRO A 59 5.41 -9.34 -0.02
CA PRO A 59 4.01 -8.95 -0.17
C PRO A 59 3.31 -9.91 -1.14
N PRO A 60 2.08 -10.36 -0.82
CA PRO A 60 1.32 -11.23 -1.70
C PRO A 60 0.93 -10.50 -2.99
N HIS A 61 0.80 -11.26 -4.08
CA HIS A 61 0.23 -10.74 -5.31
C HIS A 61 -1.29 -10.49 -5.10
N PRO A 62 -1.86 -9.37 -5.59
CA PRO A 62 -3.29 -9.09 -5.42
C PRO A 62 -4.21 -10.15 -6.01
N GLY A 63 -3.74 -10.90 -7.00
CA GLY A 63 -4.46 -12.04 -7.58
C GLY A 63 -4.84 -13.11 -6.56
N ASP A 64 -4.00 -13.36 -5.56
CA ASP A 64 -4.29 -14.33 -4.50
C ASP A 64 -5.49 -13.88 -3.66
N LEU A 65 -5.52 -12.61 -3.27
CA LEU A 65 -6.64 -12.03 -2.52
C LEU A 65 -7.93 -12.06 -3.35
N ILE A 66 -7.87 -11.65 -4.61
CA ILE A 66 -9.03 -11.64 -5.51
C ILE A 66 -9.56 -13.07 -5.70
N LYS A 67 -8.68 -14.06 -5.81
CA LYS A 67 -9.04 -15.45 -5.95
C LYS A 67 -9.82 -15.93 -4.72
N THR A 68 -9.26 -15.77 -3.52
CA THR A 68 -9.82 -16.32 -2.28
C THR A 68 -11.00 -15.51 -1.75
N GLU A 69 -10.85 -14.19 -1.65
CA GLU A 69 -11.82 -13.31 -1.00
C GLU A 69 -12.95 -12.83 -1.92
N VAL A 70 -12.79 -12.99 -3.24
CA VAL A 70 -13.80 -12.57 -4.20
C VAL A 70 -14.37 -13.77 -4.96
N VAL A 71 -13.56 -14.45 -5.74
CA VAL A 71 -14.05 -15.50 -6.63
C VAL A 71 -14.55 -16.72 -5.83
N GLU A 72 -13.71 -17.26 -4.97
CA GLU A 72 -14.05 -18.45 -4.16
C GLU A 72 -15.08 -18.13 -3.07
N ALA A 73 -14.95 -16.98 -2.40
CA ALA A 73 -15.90 -16.57 -1.35
C ALA A 73 -17.33 -16.38 -1.89
N LEU A 74 -17.48 -15.95 -3.16
CA LEU A 74 -18.77 -15.84 -3.83
C LEU A 74 -19.24 -17.15 -4.49
N GLY A 75 -18.49 -18.24 -4.36
CA GLY A 75 -18.82 -19.52 -4.98
C GLY A 75 -18.72 -19.50 -6.51
N LEU A 76 -17.95 -18.56 -7.08
CA LEU A 76 -17.77 -18.41 -8.52
C LEU A 76 -16.61 -19.29 -9.01
N ASN A 77 -16.71 -19.75 -10.24
CA ASN A 77 -15.56 -20.25 -10.98
C ASN A 77 -14.94 -19.14 -11.85
N VAL A 78 -13.73 -19.37 -12.32
CA VAL A 78 -12.98 -18.38 -13.12
C VAL A 78 -13.74 -17.96 -14.39
N SER A 79 -14.42 -18.88 -15.05
CA SER A 79 -15.19 -18.60 -16.26
C SER A 79 -16.35 -17.65 -15.97
N LYS A 80 -17.11 -17.93 -14.92
CA LYS A 80 -18.25 -17.08 -14.52
C LYS A 80 -17.80 -15.70 -14.04
N ALA A 81 -16.72 -15.62 -13.27
CA ALA A 81 -16.14 -14.37 -12.85
C ALA A 81 -15.63 -13.53 -14.05
N ALA A 82 -14.97 -14.17 -15.03
CA ALA A 82 -14.53 -13.53 -16.25
C ALA A 82 -15.70 -12.97 -17.09
N ASP A 83 -16.80 -13.73 -17.19
CA ASP A 83 -18.02 -13.27 -17.86
C ASP A 83 -18.61 -12.02 -17.19
N ILE A 84 -18.67 -12.01 -15.85
CA ILE A 84 -19.16 -10.86 -15.06
C ILE A 84 -18.26 -9.64 -15.29
N LEU A 85 -16.94 -9.83 -15.27
CA LEU A 85 -15.95 -8.77 -15.50
C LEU A 85 -15.83 -8.35 -16.97
N LYS A 86 -16.47 -9.10 -17.89
CA LYS A 86 -16.37 -8.91 -19.35
C LYS A 86 -14.93 -8.94 -19.86
N VAL A 87 -14.19 -9.92 -19.40
CA VAL A 87 -12.81 -10.19 -19.81
C VAL A 87 -12.65 -11.65 -20.25
N ARG A 88 -11.53 -11.93 -20.92
CA ARG A 88 -11.22 -13.32 -21.30
C ARG A 88 -10.89 -14.15 -20.05
N ARG A 89 -11.36 -15.40 -20.02
CA ARG A 89 -11.05 -16.34 -18.94
C ARG A 89 -9.54 -16.47 -18.71
N ALA A 90 -8.74 -16.53 -19.78
CA ALA A 90 -7.28 -16.62 -19.68
C ALA A 90 -6.68 -15.40 -18.99
N THR A 91 -7.15 -14.18 -19.31
CA THR A 91 -6.69 -12.94 -18.70
C THR A 91 -6.96 -12.93 -17.19
N LEU A 92 -8.14 -13.31 -16.77
CA LEU A 92 -8.46 -13.43 -15.35
C LEU A 92 -7.66 -14.53 -14.68
N SER A 93 -7.54 -15.70 -15.32
CA SER A 93 -6.77 -16.82 -14.79
C SER A 93 -5.31 -16.45 -14.55
N ASP A 94 -4.68 -15.75 -15.48
CA ASP A 94 -3.29 -15.30 -15.33
C ASP A 94 -3.12 -14.31 -14.17
N LEU A 95 -4.07 -13.40 -13.99
CA LEU A 95 -4.10 -12.50 -12.84
C LEU A 95 -4.22 -13.27 -11.51
N LEU A 96 -5.18 -14.19 -11.41
CA LEU A 96 -5.45 -14.96 -10.19
C LEU A 96 -4.28 -15.88 -9.79
N HIS A 97 -3.45 -16.29 -10.75
CA HIS A 97 -2.26 -17.11 -10.50
C HIS A 97 -0.94 -16.30 -10.44
N GLY A 98 -1.02 -14.98 -10.39
CA GLY A 98 0.15 -14.12 -10.29
C GLY A 98 1.03 -14.08 -11.53
N LYS A 99 0.54 -14.57 -12.68
CA LYS A 99 1.26 -14.56 -13.96
C LYS A 99 1.15 -13.22 -14.71
N ALA A 100 0.13 -12.44 -14.39
CA ALA A 100 -0.10 -11.11 -14.93
C ALA A 100 -0.30 -10.10 -13.80
N ALA A 101 0.17 -8.88 -14.03
CA ALA A 101 -0.04 -7.77 -13.09
C ALA A 101 -1.51 -7.29 -13.13
N LEU A 102 -1.98 -6.79 -11.99
CA LEU A 102 -3.27 -6.11 -11.90
C LEU A 102 -3.16 -4.72 -12.52
N THR A 103 -3.91 -4.49 -13.60
CA THR A 103 -3.99 -3.17 -14.23
C THR A 103 -5.05 -2.29 -13.57
N PRO A 104 -4.96 -0.95 -13.65
CA PRO A 104 -5.99 -0.06 -13.14
C PRO A 104 -7.38 -0.33 -13.72
N GLU A 105 -7.48 -0.65 -15.01
CA GLU A 105 -8.75 -1.01 -15.63
C GLU A 105 -9.35 -2.28 -15.02
N MET A 106 -8.53 -3.31 -14.81
CA MET A 106 -9.01 -4.56 -14.19
C MET A 106 -9.42 -4.33 -12.73
N ALA A 107 -8.67 -3.53 -11.97
CA ALA A 107 -9.02 -3.17 -10.61
C ALA A 107 -10.37 -2.44 -10.54
N LEU A 108 -10.63 -1.50 -11.44
CA LEU A 108 -11.90 -0.81 -11.53
C LEU A 108 -13.07 -1.75 -11.91
N ARG A 109 -12.85 -2.71 -12.80
CA ARG A 109 -13.85 -3.73 -13.14
C ARG A 109 -14.21 -4.59 -11.92
N ILE A 110 -13.21 -5.00 -11.15
CA ILE A 110 -13.38 -5.79 -9.92
C ILE A 110 -14.13 -4.98 -8.87
N GLU A 111 -13.79 -3.73 -8.65
CA GLU A 111 -14.48 -2.83 -7.72
C GLU A 111 -15.96 -2.68 -8.10
N LYS A 112 -16.24 -2.39 -9.37
CA LYS A 112 -17.63 -2.22 -9.85
C LYS A 112 -18.46 -3.50 -9.76
N ALA A 113 -17.84 -4.65 -10.02
CA ALA A 113 -18.57 -5.92 -10.07
C ALA A 113 -18.70 -6.56 -8.69
N PHE A 114 -17.69 -6.46 -7.83
CA PHE A 114 -17.58 -7.24 -6.59
C PHE A 114 -17.34 -6.39 -5.33
N GLY A 115 -16.97 -5.11 -5.46
CA GLY A 115 -16.87 -4.17 -4.36
C GLY A 115 -15.49 -3.93 -3.72
N PRO A 116 -14.44 -4.78 -3.90
CA PRO A 116 -13.13 -4.46 -3.35
C PRO A 116 -12.58 -3.14 -3.86
N ASP A 117 -12.03 -2.34 -2.98
CA ASP A 117 -11.47 -1.02 -3.27
C ASP A 117 -10.31 -1.11 -4.27
N MET A 118 -10.42 -0.40 -5.37
CA MET A 118 -9.43 -0.33 -6.45
C MET A 118 -8.07 0.17 -5.95
N ASP A 119 -8.05 1.22 -5.12
CA ASP A 119 -6.82 1.80 -4.62
C ASP A 119 -6.06 0.83 -3.73
N HIS A 120 -6.79 0.07 -2.90
CA HIS A 120 -6.19 -0.98 -2.08
C HIS A 120 -5.55 -2.08 -2.92
N LEU A 121 -6.24 -2.57 -3.92
CA LEU A 121 -5.74 -3.61 -4.83
C LEU A 121 -4.50 -3.14 -5.61
N LEU A 122 -4.49 -1.90 -6.07
CA LEU A 122 -3.33 -1.33 -6.79
C LEU A 122 -2.13 -1.07 -5.88
N ARG A 123 -2.35 -0.70 -4.61
CA ARG A 123 -1.27 -0.62 -3.61
C ARG A 123 -0.64 -1.99 -3.35
N MET A 124 -1.44 -3.05 -3.31
CA MET A 124 -0.90 -4.41 -3.20
C MET A 124 -0.04 -4.77 -4.40
N GLN A 125 -0.48 -4.45 -5.62
CA GLN A 125 0.29 -4.69 -6.85
C GLN A 125 1.62 -3.92 -6.80
N LEU A 126 1.59 -2.64 -6.44
CA LEU A 126 2.79 -1.82 -6.32
C LEU A 126 3.78 -2.40 -5.29
N ALA A 127 3.30 -2.80 -4.13
CA ALA A 127 4.15 -3.40 -3.10
C ALA A 127 4.81 -4.70 -3.58
N TYR A 128 4.05 -5.53 -4.29
CA TYR A 128 4.56 -6.75 -4.90
C TYR A 128 5.63 -6.45 -5.96
N ASP A 129 5.36 -5.54 -6.89
CA ASP A 129 6.28 -5.17 -7.96
C ASP A 129 7.58 -4.57 -7.44
N VAL A 130 7.50 -3.69 -6.42
CA VAL A 130 8.68 -3.12 -5.76
C VAL A 130 9.53 -4.21 -5.10
N ALA A 131 8.92 -5.14 -4.37
CA ALA A 131 9.64 -6.23 -3.74
C ALA A 131 10.32 -7.13 -4.77
N LYS A 132 9.62 -7.52 -5.83
CA LYS A 132 10.17 -8.36 -6.91
C LYS A 132 11.28 -7.65 -7.69
N THR A 133 11.14 -6.37 -7.93
CA THR A 133 12.19 -5.58 -8.60
C THR A 133 13.43 -5.45 -7.72
N ARG A 134 13.28 -5.25 -6.41
CA ARG A 134 14.41 -5.21 -5.47
C ARG A 134 15.15 -6.54 -5.35
N GLU A 135 14.46 -7.67 -5.44
CA GLU A 135 15.10 -9.00 -5.51
C GLU A 135 16.08 -9.10 -6.69
N ARG A 136 15.77 -8.45 -7.82
CA ARG A 136 16.59 -8.40 -9.04
C ARG A 136 17.46 -7.15 -9.14
N ALA A 137 17.65 -6.40 -8.07
CA ALA A 137 18.41 -5.16 -8.10
C ALA A 137 19.86 -5.34 -8.58
N ARG A 138 20.46 -6.51 -8.34
CA ARG A 138 21.83 -6.84 -8.81
C ARG A 138 21.92 -7.05 -10.32
N ASP A 139 20.81 -7.39 -10.97
CA ASP A 139 20.76 -7.60 -12.42
C ASP A 139 20.63 -6.28 -13.19
N ILE A 140 20.28 -5.19 -12.47
CA ILE A 140 20.11 -3.85 -13.02
C ILE A 140 21.37 -3.04 -12.74
N SER A 141 22.24 -2.96 -13.75
CA SER A 141 23.51 -2.22 -13.66
C SER A 141 23.33 -0.81 -14.19
N VAL A 142 23.04 0.12 -13.30
CA VAL A 142 22.93 1.55 -13.61
C VAL A 142 23.69 2.34 -12.56
N GLU A 143 24.58 3.20 -13.01
CA GLU A 143 25.34 4.09 -12.13
C GLU A 143 24.59 5.42 -11.91
N ARG A 144 24.77 5.97 -10.72
CA ARG A 144 24.20 7.28 -10.41
C ARG A 144 24.91 8.36 -11.22
N TYR A 145 24.16 9.13 -11.98
CA TYR A 145 24.69 10.30 -12.66
C TYR A 145 25.10 11.38 -11.64
N VAL A 146 26.34 11.83 -11.72
CA VAL A 146 26.86 12.96 -10.96
C VAL A 146 27.16 14.07 -11.96
N PRO A 147 26.45 15.21 -11.93
CA PRO A 147 26.76 16.32 -12.82
C PRO A 147 28.14 16.90 -12.51
N ALA A 148 28.83 17.26 -13.55
CA ALA A 148 30.17 17.89 -13.44
C ALA A 148 30.09 19.27 -12.80
#